data_67b1b9a883bd1cb74bc02fcb80842807
#
_entry.id   67b1b9a883bd1cb74bc02fcb80842807
#
_cell.length_a   1.000
_cell.length_b   1.000
_cell.length_c   1.000
_cell.angle_alpha   90.00
_cell.angle_beta   90.00
_cell.angle_gamma   90.00
#
_symmetry.space_group_name_H-M   'P 1'
#
loop_
_entity.id
_entity.type
_entity.pdbx_description
1 polymer ?
#
loop_
_entity_poly.entity_id
_entity_poly.type
_entity_poly.pdbx_seq_one_letter_code
_entity_poly.pdbx_strand_id
1 'polypeptide(L)'
;MADQLSLRLEADTLPDLPNLRPMLPRPLPAPFDSDEHLFEPWWGGERALVSIGPADAAGGGAVVVRDATGRDLTAALPELAGLAVRVAARSAILDGELVVVDASGRADPAELARRLAGEPGRPAAFLAFDLLHLDGRPLLSQPLLRRREALRRVLRPGDEVVAVPAIATEGIALFEAAVAQGIAGILARQRSSPYLPGVRSRLWRFVAATPVPGAPVEPGPDAPGAAAAPVLALISRLPLDEE
;
A
#
# COMPACT_ATOMS: atom_id res chain seq x y z
N MET A 1 46.61 17.25 24.08
CA MET A 1 46.01 16.04 23.46
C MET A 1 44.57 16.36 23.18
N ALA A 2 44.25 16.57 21.91
CA ALA A 2 42.87 16.84 21.48
C ALA A 2 42.14 15.50 21.33
N ASP A 3 41.09 15.33 22.12
CA ASP A 3 40.24 14.17 22.10
C ASP A 3 39.37 14.27 20.83
N GLN A 4 39.67 13.45 19.85
CA GLN A 4 38.99 13.42 18.56
C GLN A 4 37.73 12.54 18.74
N LEU A 5 36.59 13.19 19.03
CA LEU A 5 35.28 12.58 19.02
C LEU A 5 34.99 12.03 17.61
N SER A 6 35.25 10.73 17.40
CA SER A 6 34.78 10.02 16.21
C SER A 6 33.29 9.84 16.33
N LEU A 7 32.50 10.70 15.69
CA LEU A 7 31.12 10.44 15.37
C LEU A 7 31.06 9.23 14.41
N ARG A 8 30.84 8.04 14.97
CA ARG A 8 30.40 6.90 14.16
C ARG A 8 28.98 7.23 13.67
N LEU A 9 28.88 7.74 12.46
CA LEU A 9 27.63 7.65 11.71
C LEU A 9 27.36 6.17 11.51
N GLU A 10 26.51 5.59 12.36
CA GLU A 10 25.95 4.27 12.07
C GLU A 10 25.28 4.42 10.70
N ALA A 11 25.77 3.65 9.74
CA ALA A 11 25.14 3.58 8.44
C ALA A 11 23.67 3.17 8.68
N ASP A 12 22.72 3.91 8.11
CA ASP A 12 21.29 3.58 8.12
C ASP A 12 21.10 2.23 7.44
N THR A 13 21.34 1.15 8.17
CA THR A 13 21.10 -0.19 7.67
C THR A 13 19.60 -0.43 7.64
N LEU A 14 19.06 -0.53 6.43
CA LEU A 14 17.72 -1.04 6.26
C LEU A 14 17.64 -2.44 6.88
N PRO A 15 16.56 -2.76 7.61
CA PRO A 15 16.35 -4.12 8.08
C PRO A 15 16.40 -5.08 6.90
N ASP A 16 16.84 -6.32 7.18
CA ASP A 16 16.96 -7.37 6.17
C ASP A 16 15.60 -7.69 5.52
N LEU A 17 15.26 -6.97 4.46
CA LEU A 17 14.01 -7.09 3.70
C LEU A 17 13.70 -8.49 3.19
N PRO A 18 14.67 -9.32 2.74
CA PRO A 18 14.37 -10.68 2.32
C PRO A 18 13.64 -11.50 3.37
N ASN A 19 13.83 -11.18 4.65
CA ASN A 19 13.21 -11.89 5.76
C ASN A 19 11.97 -11.20 6.33
N LEU A 20 11.69 -9.94 5.94
CA LEU A 20 10.48 -9.24 6.36
C LEU A 20 9.28 -9.74 5.54
N ARG A 21 8.25 -10.22 6.22
CA ARG A 21 7.00 -10.69 5.60
C ARG A 21 5.85 -9.80 6.06
N PRO A 22 4.87 -9.51 5.20
CA PRO A 22 3.70 -8.73 5.60
C PRO A 22 2.91 -9.39 6.73
N MET A 23 2.40 -8.57 7.62
CA MET A 23 1.35 -8.99 8.55
C MET A 23 0.07 -9.25 7.77
N LEU A 24 -0.60 -10.37 8.03
CA LEU A 24 -1.75 -10.84 7.27
C LEU A 24 -3.05 -10.70 8.09
N PRO A 25 -4.15 -10.25 7.46
CA PRO A 25 -5.45 -10.22 8.11
C PRO A 25 -6.05 -11.62 8.21
N ARG A 26 -6.99 -11.79 9.15
CA ARG A 26 -7.89 -12.96 9.17
C ARG A 26 -9.20 -12.66 8.48
N PRO A 27 -9.78 -13.62 7.75
CA PRO A 27 -11.09 -13.43 7.16
C PRO A 27 -12.17 -13.24 8.23
N LEU A 28 -13.19 -12.47 7.86
CA LEU A 28 -14.41 -12.29 8.63
C LEU A 28 -15.60 -12.43 7.67
N PRO A 29 -16.69 -13.14 8.06
CA PRO A 29 -17.79 -13.42 7.14
C PRO A 29 -18.70 -12.21 6.85
N ALA A 30 -18.72 -11.21 7.74
CA ALA A 30 -19.60 -10.05 7.62
C ALA A 30 -18.87 -8.76 8.04
N PRO A 31 -19.22 -7.59 7.46
CA PRO A 31 -18.73 -6.30 7.91
C PRO A 31 -19.27 -5.94 9.30
N PHE A 32 -18.60 -5.02 9.95
CA PHE A 32 -18.97 -4.52 11.29
C PHE A 32 -18.51 -3.08 11.46
N ASP A 33 -19.12 -2.36 12.38
CA ASP A 33 -18.70 -1.05 12.81
C ASP A 33 -17.89 -1.14 14.10
N SER A 34 -16.91 -0.25 14.28
CA SER A 34 -16.05 -0.24 15.46
C SER A 34 -15.22 1.03 15.54
N ASP A 35 -15.21 1.68 16.69
CA ASP A 35 -14.35 2.81 17.03
C ASP A 35 -12.89 2.41 17.30
N GLU A 36 -12.62 1.13 17.50
CA GLU A 36 -11.26 0.59 17.68
C GLU A 36 -10.55 0.29 16.35
N HIS A 37 -11.25 0.33 15.20
CA HIS A 37 -10.70 -0.04 13.92
C HIS A 37 -10.65 1.14 12.94
N LEU A 38 -9.71 1.02 11.99
CA LEU A 38 -9.70 1.77 10.74
C LEU A 38 -10.14 0.82 9.64
N PHE A 39 -11.06 1.28 8.80
CA PHE A 39 -11.59 0.54 7.67
C PHE A 39 -11.05 1.12 6.37
N GLU A 40 -10.61 0.25 5.48
CA GLU A 40 -9.98 0.60 4.21
C GLU A 40 -10.54 -0.27 3.09
N PRO A 41 -10.64 0.25 1.85
CA PRO A 41 -10.93 -0.60 0.70
C PRO A 41 -9.84 -1.66 0.51
N TRP A 42 -10.24 -2.86 0.09
CA TRP A 42 -9.36 -3.90 -0.37
C TRP A 42 -9.57 -4.14 -1.86
N TRP A 43 -8.56 -3.82 -2.64
CA TRP A 43 -8.64 -3.80 -4.10
C TRP A 43 -8.48 -5.18 -4.74
N GLY A 44 -7.99 -6.17 -4.01
CA GLY A 44 -7.72 -7.52 -4.51
C GLY A 44 -6.46 -7.59 -5.38
N GLY A 45 -5.53 -6.65 -5.19
CA GLY A 45 -4.25 -6.64 -5.86
C GLY A 45 -3.21 -7.54 -5.19
N GLU A 46 -1.93 -7.29 -5.50
CA GLU A 46 -0.81 -8.05 -4.93
C GLU A 46 -0.18 -7.32 -3.74
N ARG A 47 -0.11 -7.97 -2.59
CA ARG A 47 0.53 -7.40 -1.40
C ARG A 47 2.03 -7.27 -1.61
N ALA A 48 2.57 -6.08 -1.32
CA ALA A 48 3.99 -5.83 -1.46
C ALA A 48 4.57 -4.99 -0.33
N LEU A 49 5.85 -5.20 -0.07
CA LEU A 49 6.70 -4.32 0.71
C LEU A 49 7.60 -3.56 -0.25
N VAL A 50 7.62 -2.24 -0.11
CA VAL A 50 8.51 -1.36 -0.86
C VAL A 50 9.55 -0.78 0.07
N SER A 51 10.81 -1.01 -0.25
CA SER A 51 11.95 -0.45 0.45
C SER A 51 12.56 0.67 -0.36
N ILE A 52 12.82 1.77 0.31
CA ILE A 52 13.54 2.92 -0.24
C ILE A 52 14.83 3.05 0.56
N GLY A 53 15.96 2.90 -0.15
CA GLY A 53 17.29 3.08 0.40
C GLY A 53 17.76 4.53 0.36
N PRO A 54 18.91 4.83 0.99
CA PRO A 54 19.54 6.13 0.90
C PRO A 54 19.79 6.55 -0.55
N ALA A 55 19.69 7.83 -0.83
CA ALA A 55 20.04 8.36 -2.13
C ALA A 55 21.50 8.03 -2.47
N ASP A 56 21.72 7.58 -3.70
CA ASP A 56 23.06 7.40 -4.27
C ASP A 56 23.69 8.75 -4.69
N ALA A 57 24.88 8.70 -5.25
CA ALA A 57 25.58 9.90 -5.72
C ALA A 57 24.86 10.64 -6.87
N ALA A 58 23.91 9.98 -7.55
CA ALA A 58 23.05 10.58 -8.57
C ALA A 58 21.75 11.17 -8.01
N GLY A 59 21.53 11.07 -6.69
CA GLY A 59 20.37 11.63 -5.98
C GLY A 59 19.13 10.75 -6.03
N GLY A 60 19.21 9.54 -6.60
CA GLY A 60 18.13 8.55 -6.62
C GLY A 60 18.31 7.52 -5.51
N GLY A 61 17.34 7.36 -4.61
CA GLY A 61 17.32 6.24 -3.65
C GLY A 61 16.98 4.92 -4.37
N ALA A 62 17.62 3.83 -3.96
CA ALA A 62 17.28 2.51 -4.47
C ALA A 62 15.86 2.13 -4.01
N VAL A 63 14.99 1.80 -4.96
CA VAL A 63 13.65 1.25 -4.68
C VAL A 63 13.69 -0.26 -4.93
N VAL A 64 13.25 -1.04 -3.94
CA VAL A 64 13.11 -2.49 -4.06
C VAL A 64 11.69 -2.88 -3.71
N VAL A 65 11.02 -3.60 -4.60
CA VAL A 65 9.65 -4.08 -4.44
C VAL A 65 9.67 -5.59 -4.24
N ARG A 66 9.05 -6.07 -3.14
CA ARG A 66 8.93 -7.50 -2.85
C ARG A 66 7.49 -7.88 -2.56
N ASP A 67 7.05 -9.01 -3.12
CA ASP A 67 5.73 -9.56 -2.79
C ASP A 67 5.68 -10.17 -1.38
N ALA A 68 4.51 -10.66 -0.99
CA ALA A 68 4.30 -11.28 0.32
C ALA A 68 5.17 -12.53 0.57
N THR A 69 5.67 -13.18 -0.48
CA THR A 69 6.55 -14.33 -0.39
C THR A 69 8.04 -13.94 -0.30
N GLY A 70 8.34 -12.68 -0.61
CA GLY A 70 9.69 -12.11 -0.67
C GLY A 70 10.33 -12.17 -2.06
N ARG A 71 9.57 -12.55 -3.09
CA ARG A 71 10.03 -12.49 -4.49
C ARG A 71 10.26 -11.04 -4.88
N ASP A 72 11.37 -10.77 -5.54
CA ASP A 72 11.72 -9.46 -6.06
C ASP A 72 10.90 -9.16 -7.33
N LEU A 73 10.15 -8.08 -7.30
CA LEU A 73 9.31 -7.58 -8.39
C LEU A 73 9.88 -6.31 -9.03
N THR A 74 11.01 -5.81 -8.54
CA THR A 74 11.55 -4.49 -8.92
C THR A 74 11.73 -4.34 -10.42
N ALA A 75 12.31 -5.35 -11.07
CA ALA A 75 12.55 -5.31 -12.52
C ALA A 75 11.26 -5.36 -13.37
N ALA A 76 10.18 -5.93 -12.83
CA ALA A 76 8.87 -6.00 -13.52
C ALA A 76 8.09 -4.68 -13.43
N LEU A 77 8.45 -3.79 -12.50
CA LEU A 77 7.70 -2.58 -12.14
C LEU A 77 8.60 -1.33 -12.18
N PRO A 78 9.21 -1.00 -13.35
CA PRO A 78 10.15 0.13 -13.45
C PRO A 78 9.50 1.48 -13.16
N GLU A 79 8.18 1.61 -13.33
CA GLU A 79 7.41 2.81 -12.99
C GLU A 79 7.48 3.16 -11.51
N LEU A 80 7.69 2.19 -10.62
CA LEU A 80 7.79 2.42 -9.18
C LEU A 80 9.16 2.97 -8.74
N ALA A 81 10.14 3.07 -9.64
CA ALA A 81 11.42 3.70 -9.31
C ALA A 81 11.25 5.16 -8.86
N GLY A 82 10.19 5.84 -9.31
CA GLY A 82 9.81 7.18 -8.90
C GLY A 82 9.44 7.34 -7.41
N LEU A 83 9.18 6.24 -6.69
CA LEU A 83 8.82 6.31 -5.28
C LEU A 83 9.91 6.94 -4.40
N ALA A 84 11.18 6.82 -4.80
CA ALA A 84 12.29 7.41 -4.04
C ALA A 84 12.14 8.94 -3.85
N VAL A 85 11.60 9.65 -4.85
CA VAL A 85 11.37 11.10 -4.76
C VAL A 85 10.03 11.47 -4.14
N ARG A 86 9.13 10.49 -3.97
CA ARG A 86 7.84 10.69 -3.31
C ARG A 86 7.91 10.56 -1.80
N VAL A 87 8.94 9.92 -1.27
CA VAL A 87 9.09 9.70 0.16
C VAL A 87 10.12 10.68 0.73
N ALA A 88 9.68 11.59 1.58
CA ALA A 88 10.54 12.59 2.22
C ALA A 88 11.32 11.97 3.39
N ALA A 89 12.19 11.00 3.08
CA ALA A 89 13.03 10.30 4.03
C ALA A 89 14.30 9.78 3.33
N ARG A 90 15.36 9.52 4.11
CA ARG A 90 16.59 8.90 3.59
C ARG A 90 16.40 7.39 3.36
N SER A 91 15.60 6.76 4.21
CA SER A 91 15.27 5.35 4.09
C SER A 91 13.88 5.08 4.64
N ALA A 92 13.12 4.20 3.98
CA ALA A 92 11.79 3.80 4.41
C ALA A 92 11.45 2.38 3.99
N ILE A 93 10.53 1.73 4.73
CA ILE A 93 9.86 0.51 4.31
C ILE A 93 8.37 0.76 4.41
N LEU A 94 7.71 0.70 3.26
CA LEU A 94 6.28 0.85 3.11
C LEU A 94 5.63 -0.53 2.94
N ASP A 95 4.43 -0.67 3.48
CA ASP A 95 3.58 -1.83 3.25
C ASP A 95 2.33 -1.40 2.49
N GLY A 96 1.96 -2.15 1.46
CA GLY A 96 0.90 -1.74 0.55
C GLY A 96 0.42 -2.86 -0.36
N GLU A 97 -0.34 -2.46 -1.34
CA GLU A 97 -0.94 -3.31 -2.36
C GLU A 97 -0.61 -2.75 -3.74
N LEU A 98 -0.13 -3.61 -4.63
CA LEU A 98 0.06 -3.29 -6.04
C LEU A 98 -1.25 -3.49 -6.79
N VAL A 99 -1.62 -2.53 -7.60
CA VAL A 99 -2.80 -2.60 -8.46
C VAL A 99 -2.48 -2.11 -9.86
N VAL A 100 -3.16 -2.66 -10.85
CA VAL A 100 -3.33 -2.04 -12.16
C VAL A 100 -4.80 -1.69 -12.29
N VAL A 101 -5.12 -0.51 -12.79
CA VAL A 101 -6.50 -0.09 -12.99
C VAL A 101 -6.83 -0.01 -14.48
N ASP A 102 -8.07 -0.34 -14.82
CA ASP A 102 -8.59 -0.19 -16.17
C ASP A 102 -9.00 1.26 -16.48
N ALA A 103 -9.45 1.52 -17.70
CA ALA A 103 -9.87 2.85 -18.13
C ALA A 103 -11.08 3.40 -17.34
N SER A 104 -11.86 2.53 -16.69
CA SER A 104 -12.98 2.91 -15.82
C SER A 104 -12.54 3.19 -14.38
N GLY A 105 -11.24 3.00 -14.06
CA GLY A 105 -10.70 3.17 -12.72
C GLY A 105 -10.94 1.96 -11.80
N ARG A 106 -11.25 0.77 -12.34
CA ARG A 106 -11.40 -0.46 -11.56
C ARG A 106 -10.11 -1.25 -11.55
N ALA A 107 -9.88 -1.99 -10.46
CA ALA A 107 -8.76 -2.90 -10.40
C ALA A 107 -8.87 -4.00 -11.46
N ASP A 108 -7.75 -4.29 -12.13
CA ASP A 108 -7.62 -5.33 -13.15
C ASP A 108 -6.57 -6.36 -12.71
N PRO A 109 -6.98 -7.40 -11.98
CA PRO A 109 -6.06 -8.42 -11.48
C PRO A 109 -5.37 -9.21 -12.60
N ALA A 110 -6.03 -9.39 -13.74
CA ALA A 110 -5.47 -10.12 -14.87
C ALA A 110 -4.31 -9.35 -15.52
N GLU A 111 -4.48 -8.05 -15.70
CA GLU A 111 -3.40 -7.17 -16.18
C GLU A 111 -2.26 -7.11 -15.17
N LEU A 112 -2.58 -6.97 -13.88
CA LEU A 112 -1.57 -6.99 -12.82
C LEU A 112 -0.74 -8.28 -12.86
N ALA A 113 -1.38 -9.45 -12.98
CA ALA A 113 -0.67 -10.74 -13.05
C ALA A 113 0.31 -10.79 -14.23
N ARG A 114 -0.08 -10.28 -15.43
CA ARG A 114 0.81 -10.17 -16.60
C ARG A 114 1.99 -9.23 -16.33
N ARG A 115 1.72 -8.06 -15.73
CA ARG A 115 2.77 -7.09 -15.34
C ARG A 115 3.78 -7.73 -14.37
N LEU A 116 3.31 -8.45 -13.37
CA LEU A 116 4.17 -9.14 -12.40
C LEU A 116 4.95 -10.32 -13.01
N ALA A 117 4.51 -10.84 -14.14
CA ALA A 117 5.27 -11.80 -14.98
C ALA A 117 6.31 -11.12 -15.88
N GLY A 118 6.40 -9.78 -15.89
CA GLY A 118 7.33 -9.01 -16.69
C GLY A 118 6.83 -8.67 -18.10
N GLU A 119 5.54 -8.89 -18.37
CA GLU A 119 4.94 -8.51 -19.64
C GLU A 119 4.70 -6.98 -19.70
N PRO A 120 4.86 -6.36 -20.88
CA PRO A 120 4.49 -4.96 -21.05
C PRO A 120 2.98 -4.77 -20.88
N GLY A 121 2.56 -3.59 -20.38
CA GLY A 121 1.14 -3.30 -20.18
C GLY A 121 0.95 -1.98 -19.46
N ARG A 122 -0.24 -1.76 -18.93
CA ARG A 122 -0.56 -0.58 -18.13
C ARG A 122 0.32 -0.53 -16.88
N PRO A 123 0.73 0.68 -16.42
CA PRO A 123 1.57 0.81 -15.24
C PRO A 123 0.82 0.33 -13.99
N ALA A 124 1.57 -0.29 -13.08
CA ALA A 124 1.07 -0.58 -11.75
C ALA A 124 1.24 0.64 -10.84
N ALA A 125 0.34 0.75 -9.87
CA ALA A 125 0.45 1.73 -8.78
C ALA A 125 0.54 1.01 -7.44
N PHE A 126 1.19 1.66 -6.47
CA PHE A 126 1.35 1.16 -5.12
C PHE A 126 0.43 1.92 -4.15
N LEU A 127 -0.52 1.21 -3.57
CA LEU A 127 -1.45 1.70 -2.56
C LEU A 127 -0.85 1.48 -1.18
N ALA A 128 -0.14 2.49 -0.66
CA ALA A 128 0.52 2.41 0.64
C ALA A 128 -0.47 2.59 1.78
N PHE A 129 -0.44 1.73 2.78
CA PHE A 129 -1.31 1.82 3.95
C PHE A 129 -0.58 1.69 5.31
N ASP A 130 0.71 1.37 5.31
CA ASP A 130 1.51 1.31 6.53
C ASP A 130 2.96 1.71 6.28
N LEU A 131 3.64 2.15 7.35
CA LEU A 131 5.06 2.50 7.36
C LEU A 131 5.75 1.70 8.47
N LEU A 132 6.72 0.89 8.08
CA LEU A 132 7.35 -0.09 8.98
C LEU A 132 8.72 0.35 9.49
N HIS A 133 9.38 1.20 8.72
CA HIS A 133 10.72 1.72 9.02
C HIS A 133 10.86 3.13 8.45
N LEU A 134 11.55 4.00 9.17
CA LEU A 134 11.82 5.37 8.75
C LEU A 134 13.18 5.83 9.30
N ASP A 135 14.11 6.22 8.41
CA ASP A 135 15.40 6.81 8.73
C ASP A 135 16.18 6.07 9.82
N GLY A 136 16.41 4.76 9.64
CA GLY A 136 17.11 3.90 10.60
C GLY A 136 16.26 3.43 11.79
N ARG A 137 14.98 3.84 11.89
CA ARG A 137 14.13 3.51 13.04
C ARG A 137 13.02 2.53 12.67
N PRO A 138 12.97 1.35 13.30
CA PRO A 138 11.84 0.43 13.14
C PRO A 138 10.58 1.00 13.84
N LEU A 139 9.44 0.89 13.18
CA LEU A 139 8.15 1.37 13.69
C LEU A 139 7.21 0.23 14.09
N LEU A 140 7.66 -1.02 13.98
CA LEU A 140 6.81 -2.21 14.12
C LEU A 140 6.07 -2.30 15.47
N SER A 141 6.69 -1.84 16.55
CA SER A 141 6.07 -1.83 17.89
C SER A 141 5.10 -0.67 18.12
N GLN A 142 5.06 0.31 17.23
CA GLN A 142 4.16 1.45 17.39
C GLN A 142 2.73 1.09 17.00
N PRO A 143 1.72 1.76 17.59
CA PRO A 143 0.33 1.64 17.16
C PRO A 143 0.17 1.96 15.66
N LEU A 144 -0.72 1.24 14.97
CA LEU A 144 -1.04 1.47 13.56
C LEU A 144 -1.34 2.96 13.27
N LEU A 145 -2.12 3.60 14.13
CA LEU A 145 -2.47 5.01 13.96
C LEU A 145 -1.22 5.91 13.86
N ARG A 146 -0.20 5.68 14.70
CA ARG A 146 1.06 6.44 14.65
C ARG A 146 1.88 6.15 13.40
N ARG A 147 1.91 4.90 12.95
CA ARG A 147 2.60 4.53 11.71
C ARG A 147 1.95 5.17 10.49
N ARG A 148 0.61 5.24 10.46
CA ARG A 148 -0.14 5.90 9.38
C ARG A 148 0.01 7.43 9.39
N GLU A 149 0.05 8.06 10.56
CA GLU A 149 0.37 9.48 10.69
C GLU A 149 1.77 9.78 10.14
N ALA A 150 2.75 8.92 10.43
CA ALA A 150 4.10 9.04 9.89
C ALA A 150 4.10 8.83 8.37
N LEU A 151 3.39 7.82 7.85
CA LEU A 151 3.24 7.60 6.41
C LEU A 151 2.71 8.84 5.69
N ARG A 152 1.61 9.43 6.15
CA ARG A 152 1.01 10.62 5.55
C ARG A 152 1.93 11.84 5.57
N ARG A 153 2.82 11.95 6.55
CA ARG A 153 3.79 13.06 6.63
C ARG A 153 4.93 12.93 5.63
N VAL A 154 5.37 11.70 5.33
CA VAL A 154 6.54 11.47 4.49
C VAL A 154 6.19 11.12 3.04
N LEU A 155 5.02 10.54 2.78
CA LEU A 155 4.60 10.13 1.45
C LEU A 155 3.85 11.25 0.73
N ARG A 156 4.39 11.69 -0.41
CA ARG A 156 3.73 12.60 -1.34
C ARG A 156 3.01 11.78 -2.40
N PRO A 157 1.70 11.96 -2.62
CA PRO A 157 0.98 11.21 -3.64
C PRO A 157 1.51 11.53 -5.04
N GLY A 158 1.40 10.56 -5.91
CA GLY A 158 1.74 10.63 -7.33
C GLY A 158 0.96 9.59 -8.11
N ASP A 159 1.24 9.52 -9.40
CA ASP A 159 0.56 8.59 -10.29
C ASP A 159 0.87 7.13 -9.94
N GLU A 160 2.10 6.90 -9.45
CA GLU A 160 2.61 5.59 -9.08
C GLU A 160 2.33 5.19 -7.63
N VAL A 161 1.92 6.13 -6.76
CA VAL A 161 1.74 5.87 -5.33
C VAL A 161 0.72 6.80 -4.67
N VAL A 162 -0.04 6.24 -3.75
CA VAL A 162 -0.93 7.01 -2.88
C VAL A 162 -1.02 6.34 -1.50
N ALA A 163 -1.18 7.13 -0.44
CA ALA A 163 -1.56 6.63 0.86
C ALA A 163 -3.07 6.32 0.86
N VAL A 164 -3.42 5.06 1.11
CA VAL A 164 -4.84 4.65 1.17
C VAL A 164 -5.54 5.40 2.28
N PRO A 165 -6.66 6.08 2.02
CA PRO A 165 -7.48 6.67 3.05
C PRO A 165 -8.12 5.58 3.92
N ALA A 166 -8.44 5.92 5.16
CA ALA A 166 -9.13 5.01 6.07
C ALA A 166 -10.27 5.74 6.75
N ILE A 167 -11.39 5.07 6.87
CA ILE A 167 -12.58 5.54 7.58
C ILE A 167 -12.54 4.99 9.00
N ALA A 168 -12.84 5.83 9.97
CA ALA A 168 -13.04 5.41 11.34
C ALA A 168 -14.52 5.01 11.52
N THR A 169 -14.77 4.00 12.35
CA THR A 169 -16.10 3.59 12.84
C THR A 169 -17.02 2.89 11.83
N GLU A 170 -17.12 3.34 10.58
CA GLU A 170 -18.19 3.00 9.63
C GLU A 170 -17.78 1.87 8.66
N GLY A 171 -17.50 0.68 9.16
CA GLY A 171 -17.09 -0.44 8.32
C GLY A 171 -18.22 -1.02 7.46
N ILE A 172 -19.46 -1.01 7.96
CA ILE A 172 -20.63 -1.50 7.20
C ILE A 172 -20.88 -0.60 5.99
N ALA A 173 -20.94 0.71 6.19
CA ALA A 173 -21.18 1.68 5.13
C ALA A 173 -20.06 1.63 4.06
N LEU A 174 -18.80 1.53 4.50
CA LEU A 174 -17.68 1.36 3.55
C LEU A 174 -17.80 0.06 2.75
N PHE A 175 -18.19 -1.04 3.40
CA PHE A 175 -18.36 -2.32 2.70
C PHE A 175 -19.45 -2.24 1.64
N GLU A 176 -20.60 -1.65 1.95
CA GLU A 176 -21.69 -1.46 0.99
C GLU A 176 -21.24 -0.59 -0.19
N ALA A 177 -20.52 0.49 0.07
CA ALA A 177 -19.95 1.35 -0.98
C ALA A 177 -18.91 0.59 -1.84
N ALA A 178 -18.06 -0.22 -1.22
CA ALA A 178 -17.08 -1.04 -1.92
C ALA A 178 -17.74 -2.05 -2.86
N VAL A 179 -18.76 -2.75 -2.38
CA VAL A 179 -19.56 -3.70 -3.18
C VAL A 179 -20.22 -2.99 -4.36
N ALA A 180 -20.86 -1.84 -4.13
CA ALA A 180 -21.53 -1.07 -5.19
C ALA A 180 -20.56 -0.60 -6.29
N GLN A 181 -19.28 -0.40 -5.96
CA GLN A 181 -18.24 0.03 -6.90
C GLN A 181 -17.42 -1.13 -7.48
N GLY A 182 -17.74 -2.38 -7.14
CA GLY A 182 -17.00 -3.56 -7.61
C GLY A 182 -15.60 -3.69 -6.99
N ILE A 183 -15.37 -3.09 -5.82
CA ILE A 183 -14.13 -3.27 -5.05
C ILE A 183 -14.17 -4.63 -4.36
N ALA A 184 -13.03 -5.32 -4.25
CA ALA A 184 -12.94 -6.71 -3.79
C ALA A 184 -13.35 -6.92 -2.31
N GLY A 185 -13.41 -5.84 -1.51
CA GLY A 185 -13.88 -5.89 -0.12
C GLY A 185 -13.29 -4.78 0.71
N ILE A 186 -13.24 -5.02 2.02
CA ILE A 186 -12.64 -4.08 2.98
C ILE A 186 -11.65 -4.76 3.92
N LEU A 187 -10.71 -3.98 4.42
CA LEU A 187 -9.82 -4.33 5.51
C LEU A 187 -10.21 -3.52 6.74
N ALA A 188 -10.32 -4.20 7.88
CA ALA A 188 -10.48 -3.59 9.19
C ALA A 188 -9.23 -3.84 10.02
N ARG A 189 -8.56 -2.78 10.47
CA ARG A 189 -7.29 -2.85 11.19
C ARG A 189 -7.42 -2.14 12.53
N GLN A 190 -7.09 -2.83 13.61
CA GLN A 190 -7.15 -2.24 14.94
C GLN A 190 -6.15 -1.08 15.07
N ARG A 191 -6.64 0.08 15.48
CA ARG A 191 -5.89 1.35 15.55
C ARG A 191 -4.66 1.28 16.45
N SER A 192 -4.76 0.51 17.54
CA SER A 192 -3.68 0.32 18.53
C SER A 192 -2.72 -0.82 18.17
N SER A 193 -2.95 -1.55 17.06
CA SER A 193 -2.17 -2.75 16.75
C SER A 193 -0.69 -2.45 16.47
N PRO A 194 0.24 -3.22 17.02
CA PRO A 194 1.59 -3.32 16.51
C PRO A 194 1.57 -4.00 15.15
N TYR A 195 2.67 -3.93 14.42
CA TYR A 195 2.89 -4.72 13.22
C TYR A 195 3.61 -6.03 13.57
N LEU A 196 3.03 -7.16 13.21
CA LEU A 196 3.53 -8.50 13.50
C LEU A 196 3.99 -9.17 12.19
N PRO A 197 5.26 -9.04 11.78
CA PRO A 197 5.75 -9.57 10.52
C PRO A 197 5.46 -11.07 10.35
N GLY A 198 4.91 -11.46 9.20
CA GLY A 198 4.60 -12.85 8.85
C GLY A 198 3.44 -13.48 9.61
N VAL A 199 2.84 -12.77 10.56
CA VAL A 199 1.76 -13.31 11.39
C VAL A 199 0.39 -13.03 10.78
N ARG A 200 -0.45 -14.07 10.67
CA ARG A 200 -1.88 -13.91 10.40
C ARG A 200 -2.61 -13.58 11.71
N SER A 201 -2.93 -12.31 11.89
CA SER A 201 -3.42 -11.79 13.17
C SER A 201 -4.92 -11.47 13.17
N ARG A 202 -5.54 -11.61 14.36
CA ARG A 202 -6.91 -11.14 14.59
C ARG A 202 -7.02 -9.64 14.75
N LEU A 203 -5.91 -8.93 14.93
CA LEU A 203 -5.88 -7.47 14.99
C LEU A 203 -6.24 -6.83 13.64
N TRP A 204 -6.08 -7.60 12.57
CA TRP A 204 -6.45 -7.21 11.22
C TRP A 204 -7.47 -8.20 10.66
N ARG A 205 -8.52 -7.69 10.04
CA ARG A 205 -9.60 -8.47 9.44
C ARG A 205 -9.79 -8.09 7.99
N PHE A 206 -10.24 -9.02 7.19
CA PHE A 206 -10.75 -8.67 5.86
C PHE A 206 -12.14 -9.27 5.66
N VAL A 207 -12.98 -8.50 4.97
CA VAL A 207 -14.31 -8.92 4.54
C VAL A 207 -14.34 -8.83 3.02
N ALA A 208 -14.42 -9.97 2.36
CA ALA A 208 -14.47 -10.02 0.90
C ALA A 208 -15.87 -9.63 0.42
N ALA A 209 -15.95 -8.78 -0.60
CA ALA A 209 -17.16 -8.58 -1.36
C ALA A 209 -17.38 -9.83 -2.21
N THR A 210 -18.51 -10.50 -2.03
CA THR A 210 -18.90 -11.57 -2.94
C THR A 210 -19.30 -10.93 -4.27
N PRO A 211 -18.72 -11.32 -5.41
CA PRO A 211 -19.18 -10.81 -6.70
C PRO A 211 -20.68 -11.06 -6.85
N VAL A 212 -21.45 -10.01 -7.13
CA VAL A 212 -22.88 -10.18 -7.44
C VAL A 212 -22.96 -10.87 -8.81
N PRO A 213 -23.46 -12.11 -8.92
CA PRO A 213 -23.60 -12.77 -10.19
C PRO A 213 -24.57 -11.98 -11.08
N GLY A 214 -24.10 -11.50 -12.24
CA GLY A 214 -24.97 -10.85 -13.23
C GLY A 214 -25.01 -9.33 -13.22
N ALA A 215 -24.14 -8.66 -12.45
CA ALA A 215 -23.95 -7.22 -12.65
C ALA A 215 -23.40 -6.95 -14.07
N PRO A 216 -24.01 -6.10 -14.88
CA PRO A 216 -23.53 -5.82 -16.23
C PRO A 216 -22.15 -5.18 -16.15
N VAL A 217 -21.15 -5.81 -16.73
CA VAL A 217 -19.85 -5.21 -17.03
C VAL A 217 -20.09 -4.33 -18.26
N GLU A 218 -20.34 -3.06 -18.05
CA GLU A 218 -20.32 -2.11 -19.18
C GLU A 218 -18.86 -1.94 -19.62
N PRO A 219 -18.51 -2.24 -20.89
CA PRO A 219 -17.18 -1.94 -21.40
C PRO A 219 -17.04 -0.42 -21.48
N GLY A 220 -16.13 0.12 -20.64
CA GLY A 220 -15.74 1.51 -20.74
C GLY A 220 -15.01 1.78 -22.06
N PRO A 221 -15.11 2.99 -22.62
CA PRO A 221 -14.43 3.33 -23.86
C PRO A 221 -12.91 3.24 -23.69
N ASP A 222 -12.28 2.52 -24.60
CA ASP A 222 -10.82 2.46 -24.74
C ASP A 222 -10.27 3.85 -25.06
N ALA A 223 -9.77 4.57 -24.07
CA ALA A 223 -9.04 5.80 -24.26
C ALA A 223 -7.54 5.52 -24.03
N PRO A 224 -6.69 5.54 -25.06
CA PRO A 224 -5.26 5.44 -24.86
C PRO A 224 -4.72 6.73 -24.26
N GLY A 225 -4.04 6.63 -23.12
CA GLY A 225 -3.20 7.70 -22.56
C GLY A 225 -3.55 8.25 -21.17
N ALA A 226 -4.53 7.71 -20.45
CA ALA A 226 -4.91 8.19 -19.11
C ALA A 226 -4.49 7.23 -17.99
N ALA A 227 -3.22 6.85 -17.92
CA ALA A 227 -2.79 5.76 -17.03
C ALA A 227 -2.69 6.14 -15.54
N ALA A 228 -2.68 7.43 -15.21
CA ALA A 228 -2.40 7.89 -13.84
C ALA A 228 -3.62 8.46 -13.10
N ALA A 229 -4.48 9.16 -13.80
CA ALA A 229 -5.72 9.70 -13.25
C ALA A 229 -6.67 8.65 -12.63
N PRO A 230 -6.71 7.38 -13.09
CA PRO A 230 -7.62 6.37 -12.55
C PRO A 230 -7.42 6.04 -11.08
N VAL A 231 -6.18 5.97 -10.57
CA VAL A 231 -5.93 5.58 -9.16
C VAL A 231 -6.42 6.67 -8.19
N LEU A 232 -6.13 7.94 -8.51
CA LEU A 232 -6.63 9.05 -7.71
C LEU A 232 -8.16 9.19 -7.82
N ALA A 233 -8.73 8.96 -9.02
CA ALA A 233 -10.17 8.96 -9.23
C ALA A 233 -10.89 7.83 -8.48
N LEU A 234 -10.24 6.67 -8.35
CA LEU A 234 -10.75 5.54 -7.57
C LEU A 234 -10.90 5.91 -6.09
N ILE A 235 -9.91 6.58 -5.52
CA ILE A 235 -9.91 7.01 -4.12
C ILE A 235 -10.88 8.16 -3.89
N SER A 236 -10.98 9.11 -4.82
CA SER A 236 -11.88 10.27 -4.71
C SER A 236 -13.37 9.93 -4.82
N ARG A 237 -13.71 8.71 -5.26
CA ARG A 237 -15.11 8.23 -5.32
C ARG A 237 -15.60 7.60 -4.01
N LEU A 238 -14.68 7.34 -3.07
CA LEU A 238 -15.09 6.86 -1.76
C LEU A 238 -15.73 8.01 -0.98
N PRO A 239 -16.80 7.76 -0.22
CA PRO A 239 -17.39 8.76 0.65
C PRO A 239 -16.47 8.97 1.88
N LEU A 240 -15.41 9.72 1.65
CA LEU A 240 -14.45 10.08 2.67
C LEU A 240 -14.80 11.50 3.09
N ASP A 241 -15.32 11.66 4.31
CA ASP A 241 -15.46 12.98 4.89
C ASP A 241 -14.06 13.58 5.05
N GLU A 242 -13.83 14.74 4.46
CA GLU A 242 -12.62 15.55 4.68
C GLU A 242 -12.68 16.07 6.12
N GLU A 243 -11.85 15.53 7.03
CA GLU A 243 -11.48 16.16 8.29
C GLU A 243 -10.17 16.94 8.15
#